data_5f69293d833a21860f9d00a9471ceb5e
#
_entry.id   5f69293d833a21860f9d00a9471ceb5e
#
_cell.length_a   1.000
_cell.length_b   1.000
_cell.length_c   1.000
_cell.angle_alpha   90.00
_cell.angle_beta   90.00
_cell.angle_gamma   90.00
#
_symmetry.space_group_name_H-M   'P 1'
#
loop_
_entity.id
_entity.type
_entity.pdbx_description
1 polymer ?
#
loop_
_entity_poly.entity_id
_entity_poly.type
_entity_poly.pdbx_seq_one_letter_code
_entity_poly.pdbx_strand_id
1 'polypeptide(L)' 'MGGELVEQRDGSFIVRIWWEHGGGDGQAAGHWRGWIQHVRNRSQIYFASLRDLTSFIEQETGIEHVHDPKTQGLV' A
#
# COMPACT_ATOMS: atom_id res chain seq x y z
N MET A 1 -3.51 -20.41 26.69
CA MET A 1 -3.34 -20.05 26.41
C MET A 1 -2.49 -19.13 26.17
N GLY A 2 -1.45 -19.27 26.12
CA GLY A 2 -0.59 -18.28 25.81
C GLY A 2 -0.79 -17.63 24.51
N GLY A 3 -1.24 -18.37 23.64
CA GLY A 3 -1.36 -17.81 22.33
C GLY A 3 -2.21 -16.62 22.28
N GLU A 4 -3.13 -16.57 23.11
CA GLU A 4 -3.97 -15.49 22.99
C GLU A 4 -3.38 -14.29 23.47
N LEU A 5 -2.34 -14.35 24.16
CA LEU A 5 -1.72 -13.16 24.58
C LEU A 5 -1.08 -12.46 23.44
N VAL A 6 -0.88 -13.14 22.35
CA VAL A 6 -0.25 -12.51 21.25
C VAL A 6 -1.26 -11.76 20.49
N GLU A 7 -1.02 -10.48 20.28
CA GLU A 7 -1.94 -9.73 19.50
C GLU A 7 -2.03 -10.23 18.12
N GLN A 8 -3.19 -10.19 17.61
CA GLN A 8 -3.37 -10.51 16.21
C GLN A 8 -3.06 -9.28 15.45
N ARG A 9 -1.90 -9.25 14.89
CA ARG A 9 -1.52 -8.08 14.15
C ARG A 9 -1.67 -8.24 12.67
N ASP A 10 -2.58 -9.06 12.27
CA ASP A 10 -2.78 -9.21 10.85
C ASP A 10 -3.62 -8.07 10.37
N GLY A 11 -3.47 -7.74 9.16
CA GLY A 11 -4.24 -6.69 8.55
C GLY A 11 -4.69 -7.11 7.19
N SER A 12 -5.87 -6.71 6.83
CA SER A 12 -6.39 -7.00 5.52
C SER A 12 -6.65 -5.69 4.81
N PHE A 13 -6.35 -5.67 3.53
CA PHE A 13 -6.52 -4.46 2.77
C PHE A 13 -7.26 -4.74 1.49
N ILE A 14 -8.01 -3.77 1.04
CA ILE A 14 -8.65 -3.83 -0.25
C ILE A 14 -7.93 -2.83 -1.11
N VAL A 15 -7.45 -3.26 -2.26
CA VAL A 15 -6.71 -2.37 -3.14
C VAL A 15 -7.37 -2.40 -4.49
N ARG A 16 -7.55 -1.23 -5.05
CA ARG A 16 -8.05 -1.12 -6.42
C ARG A 16 -7.09 -0.26 -7.19
N ILE A 17 -6.84 -0.64 -8.43
CA ILE A 17 -5.92 0.09 -9.28
C ILE A 17 -6.58 0.27 -10.62
N TRP A 18 -6.47 1.44 -11.18
CA TRP A 18 -7.06 1.68 -12.49
C TRP A 18 -6.21 2.67 -13.25
N TRP A 19 -6.45 2.68 -14.53
CA TRP A 19 -5.76 3.58 -15.42
C TRP A 19 -6.65 4.79 -15.62
N GLU A 20 -6.10 5.97 -15.39
CA GLU A 20 -6.87 7.16 -15.52
C GLU A 20 -6.32 7.96 -16.67
N HIS A 21 -7.18 8.35 -17.58
CA HIS A 21 -6.75 9.10 -18.72
C HIS A 21 -6.40 10.50 -18.29
N GLY A 22 -5.46 11.09 -18.99
CA GLY A 22 -5.10 12.42 -18.68
C GLY A 22 -6.19 13.38 -19.06
N GLY A 23 -5.99 14.53 -18.82
CA GLY A 23 -6.93 15.53 -19.06
C GLY A 23 -7.41 15.56 -20.42
N GLY A 24 -8.20 16.14 -20.88
CA GLY A 24 -8.77 16.05 -22.11
C GLY A 24 -8.07 16.62 -23.18
N ASP A 25 -7.20 17.36 -23.26
CA ASP A 25 -6.79 18.01 -24.43
C ASP A 25 -5.75 17.30 -25.15
N GLY A 26 -5.96 16.15 -25.46
CA GLY A 26 -5.04 15.49 -26.31
C GLY A 26 -3.82 14.99 -25.63
N GLN A 27 -3.71 15.23 -24.43
CA GLN A 27 -2.60 14.75 -23.74
C GLN A 27 -2.89 13.36 -23.51
N ALA A 28 -2.59 12.56 -24.33
CA ALA A 28 -2.95 11.23 -24.23
C ALA A 28 -2.41 10.52 -23.03
N ALA A 29 -1.43 11.03 -22.47
CA ALA A 29 -0.81 10.29 -21.41
C ALA A 29 -1.76 10.09 -20.27
N GLY A 30 -1.94 8.95 -19.84
CA GLY A 30 -2.68 8.69 -18.64
C GLY A 30 -1.74 8.27 -17.55
N HIS A 31 -2.29 7.78 -16.49
CA HIS A 31 -1.46 7.30 -15.42
C HIS A 31 -2.28 6.37 -14.55
N TRP A 32 -1.57 5.58 -13.80
CA TRP A 32 -2.22 4.66 -12.90
C TRP A 32 -2.63 5.39 -11.63
N ARG A 33 -3.75 5.00 -11.12
CA ARG A 33 -4.20 5.51 -9.84
C ARG A 33 -4.66 4.34 -9.01
N GLY A 34 -4.70 4.51 -7.75
CA GLY A 34 -5.16 3.45 -6.91
C GLY A 34 -5.79 3.94 -5.64
N TRP A 35 -6.38 3.03 -4.94
CA TRP A 35 -7.06 3.30 -3.69
C TRP A 35 -6.84 2.09 -2.81
N ILE A 36 -6.56 2.32 -1.55
CA ILE A 36 -6.38 1.24 -0.63
C ILE A 36 -7.11 1.55 0.66
N GLN A 37 -7.72 0.54 1.23
CA GLN A 37 -8.40 0.69 2.49
C GLN A 37 -8.00 -0.42 3.43
N HIS A 38 -7.70 -0.07 4.65
CA HIS A 38 -7.42 -1.03 5.68
C HIS A 38 -8.76 -1.47 6.22
N VAL A 39 -9.07 -2.75 6.09
CA VAL A 39 -10.40 -3.22 6.40
C VAL A 39 -10.75 -3.02 7.86
N ARG A 40 -9.79 -3.21 8.72
CA ARG A 40 -10.08 -3.17 10.13
C ARG A 40 -10.56 -1.81 10.62
N ASN A 41 -9.85 -0.77 10.29
CA ASN A 41 -10.20 0.54 10.82
C ASN A 41 -10.73 1.47 9.76
N ARG A 42 -10.83 0.99 8.53
CA ARG A 42 -11.38 1.77 7.44
C ARG A 42 -10.58 2.98 7.00
N SER A 43 -9.36 3.06 7.46
CA SER A 43 -8.48 4.09 6.95
C SER A 43 -8.25 3.83 5.48
N GLN A 44 -8.17 4.88 4.70
CA GLN A 44 -8.00 4.69 3.28
C GLN A 44 -7.30 5.88 2.67
N ILE A 45 -6.64 5.67 1.56
CA ILE A 45 -6.05 6.75 0.82
C ILE A 45 -6.13 6.43 -0.66
N TYR A 46 -6.01 7.45 -1.46
CA TYR A 46 -5.81 7.27 -2.89
C TYR A 46 -4.33 7.45 -3.13
N PHE A 47 -3.79 6.75 -4.09
CA PHE A 47 -2.37 6.87 -4.37
C PHE A 47 -2.11 6.84 -5.86
N ALA A 48 -0.99 7.39 -6.23
CA ALA A 48 -0.57 7.40 -7.61
C ALA A 48 0.80 6.77 -7.76
N SER A 49 1.37 6.27 -6.69
CA SER A 49 2.67 5.62 -6.77
C SER A 49 2.68 4.47 -5.79
N LEU A 50 3.48 3.49 -6.08
CA LEU A 50 3.59 2.37 -5.17
C LEU A 50 4.26 2.76 -3.87
N ARG A 51 5.06 3.81 -3.92
CA ARG A 51 5.65 4.27 -2.69
C ARG A 51 4.59 4.72 -1.70
N ASP A 52 3.58 5.42 -2.19
CA ASP A 52 2.53 5.86 -1.30
C ASP A 52 1.75 4.66 -0.77
N LEU A 53 1.54 3.67 -1.62
CA LEU A 53 0.84 2.48 -1.21
C LEU A 53 1.59 1.77 -0.09
N THR A 54 2.87 1.56 -0.26
CA THR A 54 3.62 0.85 0.75
C THR A 54 3.75 1.67 2.01
N SER A 55 3.87 2.99 1.89
CA SER A 55 3.94 3.81 3.07
C SER A 55 2.66 3.70 3.90
N PHE A 56 1.54 3.63 3.22
CA PHE A 56 0.29 3.49 3.93
C PHE A 56 0.25 2.17 4.68
N ILE A 57 0.66 1.10 4.02
CA ILE A 57 0.65 -0.19 4.67
C ILE A 57 1.60 -0.21 5.85
N GLU A 58 2.76 0.40 5.70
CA GLU A 58 3.70 0.45 6.80
C GLU A 58 3.11 1.20 7.99
N GLN A 59 2.44 2.29 7.70
CA GLN A 59 1.87 3.06 8.75
C GLN A 59 0.77 2.33 9.47
N GLU A 60 -0.06 1.61 8.72
CA GLU A 60 -1.19 0.93 9.32
C GLU A 60 -0.78 -0.33 10.07
N THR A 61 0.26 -0.97 9.64
CA THR A 61 0.63 -2.24 10.24
C THR A 61 1.85 -2.17 11.13
N GLY A 62 2.64 -1.15 10.94
CA GLY A 62 3.88 -1.10 11.70
C GLY A 62 5.00 -1.90 11.06
N ILE A 63 4.73 -2.52 9.94
CA ILE A 63 5.78 -3.26 9.27
C ILE A 63 6.73 -2.27 8.66
N GLU A 64 8.00 -2.48 8.87
CA GLU A 64 8.98 -1.57 8.32
C GLU A 64 9.48 -2.04 6.99
N HIS A 65 9.70 -1.09 6.13
CA HIS A 65 10.27 -1.40 4.85
C HIS A 65 11.78 -1.37 5.04
N VAL A 66 12.35 -2.52 5.31
CA VAL A 66 13.74 -2.60 5.64
C VAL A 66 14.58 -2.63 4.40
N HIS A 67 15.53 -1.73 4.34
CA HIS A 67 16.45 -1.72 3.24
C HIS A 67 17.71 -2.39 3.72
N ASP A 68 17.78 -3.65 3.57
CA ASP A 68 18.92 -4.39 4.03
C ASP A 68 19.85 -4.62 2.86
N PRO A 69 21.01 -4.03 2.86
CA PRO A 69 21.90 -4.19 1.74
C PRO A 69 22.21 -5.64 1.40
N LYS A 70 22.28 -6.49 2.38
CA LYS A 70 22.54 -7.85 2.11
C LYS A 70 21.41 -8.47 1.35
N THR A 71 20.22 -8.21 1.79
CA THR A 71 19.08 -8.76 1.12
C THR A 71 19.01 -8.24 -0.28
N GLN A 72 19.30 -6.99 -0.44
CA GLN A 72 19.24 -6.44 -1.76
C GLN A 72 20.27 -7.07 -2.63
N GLY A 73 21.40 -7.34 -2.10
CA GLY A 73 22.41 -7.93 -2.90
C GLY A 73 22.07 -9.30 -3.37
N LEU A 74 21.20 -9.96 -2.71
CA LEU A 74 20.84 -11.27 -3.11
C LEU A 74 19.86 -11.26 -4.22
N VAL A 75 19.25 -10.20 -4.42
CA VAL A 75 18.27 -10.13 -5.45
C VAL A 75 18.85 -9.67 -6.77
#